data_b7b60c7723afe73e1ac9d96638adc4cb
#
_entry.id   b7b60c7723afe73e1ac9d96638adc4cb
#
_cell.length_a   1.000
_cell.length_b   1.000
_cell.length_c   1.000
_cell.angle_alpha   90.00
_cell.angle_beta   90.00
_cell.angle_gamma   90.00
#
_symmetry.space_group_name_H-M   'P 1'
#
loop_
_entity.id
_entity.type
_entity.pdbx_description
1 polymer ?
#
loop_
_entity_poly.entity_id
_entity_poly.type
_entity_poly.pdbx_seq_one_letter_code
_entity_poly.pdbx_strand_id
1 'polypeptide(L)'
;ISKFYEAAGRKVHLGGNIGAALLPMLPEVAPEDVAVVELSSFQLISMRRSPDTALITNVAPNHLDMHKDMQEYVDAKKNLYRHQDAFSRTVLNWDNDITRSMAEEVRGDLYWFSRRETVSRGTYLDTDGVLHHIDETGDVALFPMQEIRIPGMHNVENFLGVIAALWGEVSPELFCTVAREFAGVEHRIEFVRELDGVKWYNDSIASNPTRTIAGLYSFNQKLCIIAGGYDKQIPYDALGPEIVEHGGGAGEAADPHRPHR
;
A
#
# COMPACT_ATOMS: atom_id res chain seq x y z
N ILE A 1 -1.52 -7.75 3.89
CA ILE A 1 -0.86 -9.08 3.90
C ILE A 1 -1.12 -9.78 5.23
N SER A 2 -0.72 -9.22 6.39
CA SER A 2 -0.86 -9.90 7.69
C SER A 2 -2.28 -10.41 7.94
N LYS A 3 -3.31 -9.61 7.68
CA LYS A 3 -4.71 -9.99 7.88
C LYS A 3 -5.17 -11.19 7.05
N PHE A 4 -4.60 -11.40 5.87
CA PHE A 4 -4.90 -12.57 5.05
C PHE A 4 -4.30 -13.85 5.63
N TYR A 5 -3.06 -13.78 6.11
CA TYR A 5 -2.44 -14.93 6.77
C TYR A 5 -3.13 -15.24 8.11
N GLU A 6 -3.51 -14.21 8.88
CA GLU A 6 -4.28 -14.39 10.11
C GLU A 6 -5.62 -15.09 9.84
N ALA A 7 -6.35 -14.62 8.78
CA ALA A 7 -7.60 -15.24 8.34
C ALA A 7 -7.41 -16.70 7.87
N ALA A 8 -6.23 -17.01 7.30
CA ALA A 8 -5.85 -18.39 6.95
C ALA A 8 -5.34 -19.22 8.14
N GLY A 9 -5.45 -18.71 9.37
CA GLY A 9 -5.04 -19.42 10.59
C GLY A 9 -3.53 -19.49 10.82
N ARG A 10 -2.72 -18.67 10.10
CA ARG A 10 -1.27 -18.62 10.27
C ARG A 10 -0.90 -17.62 11.37
N LYS A 11 0.10 -17.96 12.16
CA LYS A 11 0.70 -17.01 13.10
C LYS A 11 1.59 -16.04 12.34
N VAL A 12 1.40 -14.72 12.57
CA VAL A 12 2.06 -13.66 11.81
C VAL A 12 2.87 -12.77 12.76
N HIS A 13 4.10 -12.48 12.35
CA HIS A 13 4.99 -11.49 12.96
C HIS A 13 5.09 -10.28 12.04
N LEU A 14 4.42 -9.19 12.41
CA LEU A 14 4.38 -7.95 11.63
C LEU A 14 5.37 -6.93 12.18
N GLY A 15 6.23 -6.39 11.34
CA GLY A 15 7.18 -5.37 11.76
C GLY A 15 7.99 -4.75 10.64
N GLY A 16 9.12 -4.16 10.98
CA GLY A 16 10.02 -3.47 10.06
C GLY A 16 9.98 -1.96 10.25
N ASN A 17 9.64 -1.22 9.20
CA ASN A 17 9.47 0.25 9.26
C ASN A 17 8.14 0.66 9.92
N ILE A 18 7.27 -0.29 10.18
CA ILE A 18 6.00 -0.15 10.90
C ILE A 18 5.90 -1.20 12.01
N GLY A 19 5.00 -0.97 12.96
CA GLY A 19 4.73 -1.93 14.04
C GLY A 19 5.89 -2.06 15.03
N ALA A 20 6.09 -3.28 15.52
CA ALA A 20 7.11 -3.58 16.51
C ALA A 20 8.45 -3.98 15.86
N ALA A 21 9.54 -3.80 16.60
CA ALA A 21 10.84 -4.33 16.20
C ALA A 21 10.80 -5.86 16.19
N LEU A 22 11.22 -6.48 15.07
CA LEU A 22 11.15 -7.93 14.92
C LEU A 22 12.24 -8.69 15.69
N LEU A 23 13.40 -8.08 15.90
CA LEU A 23 14.53 -8.73 16.55
C LEU A 23 14.21 -9.29 17.96
N PRO A 24 13.49 -8.56 18.83
CA PRO A 24 13.07 -9.09 20.12
C PRO A 24 12.10 -10.26 20.03
N MET A 25 11.38 -10.41 18.92
CA MET A 25 10.40 -11.49 18.72
C MET A 25 11.03 -12.81 18.25
N LEU A 26 12.30 -12.80 17.80
CA LEU A 26 12.96 -13.98 17.24
C LEU A 26 12.85 -15.25 18.09
N PRO A 27 12.93 -15.20 19.43
CA PRO A 27 12.77 -16.41 20.27
C PRO A 27 11.37 -17.05 20.19
N GLU A 28 10.37 -16.29 19.72
CA GLU A 28 8.96 -16.71 19.63
C GLU A 28 8.56 -17.16 18.22
N VAL A 29 9.46 -16.98 17.22
CA VAL A 29 9.20 -17.30 15.82
C VAL A 29 9.46 -18.77 15.56
N ALA A 30 8.42 -19.49 15.16
CA ALA A 30 8.53 -20.89 14.73
C ALA A 30 8.76 -20.95 13.20
N PRO A 31 9.32 -22.05 12.67
CA PRO A 31 9.58 -22.21 11.23
C PRO A 31 8.33 -22.10 10.35
N GLU A 32 7.16 -22.43 10.86
CA GLU A 32 5.86 -22.36 10.19
C GLU A 32 5.20 -20.98 10.26
N ASP A 33 5.72 -20.08 11.09
CA ASP A 33 5.18 -18.73 11.24
C ASP A 33 5.51 -17.88 10.00
N VAL A 34 4.76 -16.81 9.80
CA VAL A 34 4.97 -15.88 8.71
C VAL A 34 5.50 -14.55 9.24
N ALA A 35 6.62 -14.08 8.70
CA ALA A 35 7.13 -12.75 8.95
C ALA A 35 6.68 -11.80 7.82
N VAL A 36 5.86 -10.81 8.15
CA VAL A 36 5.44 -9.74 7.23
C VAL A 36 6.20 -8.48 7.59
N VAL A 37 7.06 -8.01 6.68
CA VAL A 37 8.00 -6.94 6.96
C VAL A 37 7.83 -5.80 5.97
N GLU A 38 7.52 -4.59 6.46
CA GLU A 38 7.59 -3.37 5.66
C GLU A 38 9.00 -2.79 5.75
N LEU A 39 9.61 -2.52 4.59
CA LEU A 39 10.99 -2.07 4.50
C LEU A 39 11.11 -0.72 3.78
N SER A 40 11.74 0.24 4.43
CA SER A 40 12.14 1.52 3.84
C SER A 40 13.37 1.34 2.94
N SER A 41 13.60 2.30 2.03
CA SER A 41 14.81 2.31 1.20
C SER A 41 16.10 2.36 2.03
N PHE A 42 16.07 2.98 3.21
CA PHE A 42 17.22 3.06 4.12
C PHE A 42 17.58 1.70 4.73
N GLN A 43 16.58 0.88 5.03
CA GLN A 43 16.81 -0.49 5.49
C GLN A 43 17.28 -1.39 4.35
N LEU A 44 16.74 -1.18 3.15
CA LEU A 44 17.07 -1.96 1.97
C LEU A 44 18.48 -1.70 1.42
N ILE A 45 19.03 -0.48 1.56
CA ILE A 45 20.32 -0.11 0.96
C ILE A 45 21.48 -1.02 1.42
N SER A 46 21.42 -1.51 2.65
CA SER A 46 22.42 -2.41 3.22
C SER A 46 22.02 -3.88 3.23
N MET A 47 20.81 -4.21 2.77
CA MET A 47 20.26 -5.55 2.82
C MET A 47 21.00 -6.48 1.85
N ARG A 48 21.33 -7.70 2.31
CA ARG A 48 22.08 -8.71 1.56
C ARG A 48 21.34 -10.04 1.45
N ARG A 49 20.09 -10.08 1.87
CA ARG A 49 19.17 -11.20 1.72
C ARG A 49 17.81 -10.66 1.33
N SER A 50 17.09 -11.37 0.51
CA SER A 50 15.71 -11.02 0.11
C SER A 50 14.73 -11.98 0.76
N PRO A 51 13.48 -11.57 1.00
CA PRO A 51 12.43 -12.49 1.43
C PRO A 51 12.02 -13.44 0.31
N ASP A 52 11.31 -14.52 0.67
CA ASP A 52 10.77 -15.48 -0.29
C ASP A 52 9.74 -14.82 -1.22
N THR A 53 8.92 -13.91 -0.67
CA THR A 53 7.97 -13.10 -1.46
C THR A 53 8.26 -11.62 -1.27
N ALA A 54 8.53 -10.92 -2.36
CA ALA A 54 8.78 -9.49 -2.43
C ALA A 54 7.63 -8.78 -3.16
N LEU A 55 7.08 -7.72 -2.57
CA LEU A 55 6.06 -6.88 -3.19
C LEU A 55 6.52 -5.42 -3.23
N ILE A 56 6.57 -4.82 -4.41
CA ILE A 56 6.83 -3.39 -4.61
C ILE A 56 5.57 -2.74 -5.20
N THR A 57 4.87 -1.97 -4.40
CA THR A 57 3.58 -1.39 -4.78
C THR A 57 3.71 -0.21 -5.73
N ASN A 58 4.67 0.68 -5.48
CA ASN A 58 4.91 1.85 -6.31
C ASN A 58 6.30 2.43 -6.03
N VAL A 59 6.91 3.03 -7.05
CA VAL A 59 8.14 3.82 -6.93
C VAL A 59 7.92 5.18 -7.56
N ALA A 60 8.00 6.22 -6.74
CA ALA A 60 7.92 7.61 -7.17
C ALA A 60 9.04 8.39 -6.48
N PRO A 61 9.47 9.54 -7.02
CA PRO A 61 10.47 10.38 -6.37
C PRO A 61 10.10 10.70 -4.93
N ASN A 62 10.92 10.27 -4.01
CA ASN A 62 10.77 10.48 -2.58
C ASN A 62 12.14 10.36 -1.89
N HIS A 63 12.35 11.06 -0.77
CA HIS A 63 13.59 10.99 0.00
C HIS A 63 14.87 11.33 -0.80
N LEU A 64 14.77 12.19 -1.83
CA LEU A 64 15.92 12.63 -2.64
C LEU A 64 16.82 13.64 -1.88
N ASP A 65 16.40 14.06 -0.71
CA ASP A 65 17.22 14.78 0.28
C ASP A 65 18.22 13.86 1.02
N MET A 66 17.95 12.56 1.01
CA MET A 66 18.72 11.54 1.74
C MET A 66 19.44 10.55 0.81
N HIS A 67 18.91 10.28 -0.37
CA HIS A 67 19.58 9.51 -1.42
C HIS A 67 20.33 10.44 -2.35
N LYS A 68 21.47 9.98 -2.84
CA LYS A 68 22.31 10.73 -3.78
C LYS A 68 21.53 11.16 -5.03
N ASP A 69 20.71 10.25 -5.55
CA ASP A 69 19.87 10.45 -6.73
C ASP A 69 18.74 9.41 -6.78
N MET A 70 17.89 9.52 -7.79
CA MET A 70 16.79 8.58 -8.01
C MET A 70 17.27 7.16 -8.30
N GLN A 71 18.45 7.01 -8.91
CA GLN A 71 19.02 5.70 -9.24
C GLN A 71 19.40 4.95 -7.96
N GLU A 72 20.07 5.59 -7.02
CA GLU A 72 20.41 4.98 -5.73
C GLU A 72 19.14 4.57 -4.96
N TYR A 73 18.09 5.41 -5.01
CA TYR A 73 16.79 5.09 -4.39
C TYR A 73 16.15 3.84 -5.02
N VAL A 74 16.14 3.73 -6.35
CA VAL A 74 15.64 2.56 -7.08
C VAL A 74 16.49 1.33 -6.78
N ASP A 75 17.83 1.46 -6.82
CA ASP A 75 18.76 0.36 -6.53
C ASP A 75 18.64 -0.15 -5.09
N ALA A 76 18.41 0.73 -4.13
CA ALA A 76 18.09 0.33 -2.77
C ALA A 76 16.83 -0.54 -2.71
N LYS A 77 15.76 -0.14 -3.41
CA LYS A 77 14.51 -0.92 -3.48
C LYS A 77 14.67 -2.26 -4.17
N LYS A 78 15.51 -2.36 -5.19
CA LYS A 78 15.82 -3.63 -5.87
C LYS A 78 16.44 -4.67 -4.93
N ASN A 79 17.13 -4.27 -3.86
CA ASN A 79 17.66 -5.21 -2.87
C ASN A 79 16.56 -6.04 -2.19
N LEU A 80 15.28 -5.62 -2.28
CA LEU A 80 14.17 -6.42 -1.79
C LEU A 80 14.08 -7.79 -2.50
N TYR A 81 14.42 -7.87 -3.78
CA TYR A 81 14.34 -9.10 -4.57
C TYR A 81 15.66 -9.55 -5.21
N ARG A 82 16.67 -8.67 -5.28
CA ARG A 82 17.96 -8.93 -5.99
C ARG A 82 18.70 -10.18 -5.50
N HIS A 83 18.47 -10.57 -4.25
CA HIS A 83 19.09 -11.73 -3.61
C HIS A 83 18.16 -12.94 -3.54
N GLN A 84 17.03 -12.92 -4.22
CA GLN A 84 16.12 -14.05 -4.38
C GLN A 84 16.71 -15.13 -5.30
N ASP A 85 16.19 -16.35 -5.15
CA ASP A 85 16.48 -17.49 -6.01
C ASP A 85 15.31 -17.79 -6.97
N ALA A 86 15.41 -18.92 -7.68
CA ALA A 86 14.41 -19.34 -8.67
C ALA A 86 13.06 -19.77 -8.06
N PHE A 87 12.99 -20.00 -6.75
CA PHE A 87 11.77 -20.43 -6.04
C PHE A 87 11.05 -19.27 -5.38
N SER A 88 11.67 -18.11 -5.37
CA SER A 88 11.13 -16.90 -4.75
C SER A 88 10.17 -16.19 -5.69
N ARG A 89 9.27 -15.39 -5.11
CA ARG A 89 8.26 -14.61 -5.85
C ARG A 89 8.55 -13.11 -5.75
N THR A 90 8.51 -12.43 -6.87
CA THR A 90 8.51 -10.96 -6.93
C THR A 90 7.22 -10.45 -7.56
N VAL A 91 6.57 -9.52 -6.90
CA VAL A 91 5.34 -8.86 -7.37
C VAL A 91 5.62 -7.39 -7.64
N LEU A 92 5.37 -6.94 -8.86
CA LEU A 92 5.64 -5.58 -9.31
C LEU A 92 4.38 -4.93 -9.90
N ASN A 93 4.30 -3.61 -9.78
CA ASN A 93 3.22 -2.82 -10.36
C ASN A 93 3.47 -2.59 -11.86
N TRP A 94 2.59 -3.13 -12.71
CA TRP A 94 2.64 -2.91 -14.15
C TRP A 94 2.36 -1.46 -14.56
N ASP A 95 1.52 -0.75 -13.81
CA ASP A 95 1.10 0.62 -14.10
C ASP A 95 2.16 1.68 -13.78
N ASN A 96 3.28 1.29 -13.16
CA ASN A 96 4.38 2.18 -12.81
C ASN A 96 5.62 1.86 -13.64
N ASP A 97 6.09 2.80 -14.46
CA ASP A 97 7.20 2.60 -15.40
C ASP A 97 8.50 2.18 -14.71
N ILE A 98 8.75 2.71 -13.49
CA ILE A 98 9.96 2.37 -12.75
C ILE A 98 9.89 0.92 -12.28
N THR A 99 8.78 0.49 -11.65
CA THR A 99 8.65 -0.90 -11.20
C THR A 99 8.63 -1.86 -12.39
N ARG A 100 8.04 -1.47 -13.52
CA ARG A 100 8.07 -2.28 -14.74
C ARG A 100 9.49 -2.48 -15.27
N SER A 101 10.33 -1.46 -15.24
CA SER A 101 11.74 -1.59 -15.63
C SER A 101 12.57 -2.46 -14.69
N MET A 102 12.13 -2.63 -13.43
CA MET A 102 12.82 -3.47 -12.45
C MET A 102 12.71 -4.98 -12.74
N ALA A 103 11.78 -5.40 -13.60
CA ALA A 103 11.50 -6.80 -13.92
C ALA A 103 12.69 -7.53 -14.56
N GLU A 104 13.54 -6.84 -15.30
CA GLU A 104 14.69 -7.42 -15.97
C GLU A 104 15.70 -8.09 -15.01
N GLU A 105 15.71 -7.67 -13.74
CA GLU A 105 16.61 -8.20 -12.72
C GLU A 105 15.95 -9.28 -11.82
N VAL A 106 14.68 -9.60 -12.06
CA VAL A 106 13.97 -10.65 -11.29
C VAL A 106 14.45 -12.02 -11.71
N ARG A 107 14.81 -12.89 -10.75
CA ARG A 107 15.37 -14.22 -10.98
C ARG A 107 14.36 -15.34 -10.78
N GLY A 108 13.41 -15.14 -9.90
CA GLY A 108 12.36 -16.10 -9.56
C GLY A 108 11.07 -15.85 -10.34
N ASP A 109 9.99 -16.24 -9.74
CA ASP A 109 8.65 -16.06 -10.28
C ASP A 109 8.25 -14.59 -10.26
N LEU A 110 8.03 -13.99 -11.43
CA LEU A 110 7.52 -12.64 -11.59
C LEU A 110 6.02 -12.65 -11.75
N TYR A 111 5.36 -11.92 -10.85
CA TYR A 111 3.93 -11.61 -10.91
C TYR A 111 3.74 -10.11 -11.07
N TRP A 112 2.72 -9.73 -11.82
CA TRP A 112 2.33 -8.36 -12.01
C TRP A 112 1.02 -8.05 -11.29
N PHE A 113 0.79 -6.80 -10.99
CA PHE A 113 -0.57 -6.31 -10.74
C PHE A 113 -0.81 -5.02 -11.50
N SER A 114 -2.05 -4.85 -11.98
CA SER A 114 -2.47 -3.67 -12.73
C SER A 114 -3.94 -3.38 -12.50
N ARG A 115 -4.27 -2.11 -12.38
CA ARG A 115 -5.67 -1.64 -12.40
C ARG A 115 -6.10 -1.12 -13.76
N ARG A 116 -5.19 -1.05 -14.74
CA ARG A 116 -5.42 -0.44 -16.04
C ARG A 116 -5.46 -1.44 -17.20
N GLU A 117 -4.70 -2.51 -17.07
CA GLU A 117 -4.47 -3.45 -18.16
C GLU A 117 -4.49 -4.89 -17.63
N THR A 118 -4.89 -5.81 -18.49
CA THR A 118 -4.73 -7.24 -18.23
C THR A 118 -3.23 -7.58 -18.29
N VAL A 119 -2.76 -8.31 -17.29
CA VAL A 119 -1.36 -8.75 -17.19
C VAL A 119 -1.20 -10.20 -17.67
N SER A 120 0.01 -10.58 -18.03
CA SER A 120 0.29 -11.96 -18.49
C SER A 120 0.30 -12.99 -17.36
N ARG A 121 0.68 -12.59 -16.14
CA ARG A 121 0.71 -13.40 -14.92
C ARG A 121 0.59 -12.49 -13.71
N GLY A 122 -0.39 -12.75 -12.86
CA GLY A 122 -0.64 -11.95 -11.66
C GLY A 122 -2.09 -11.54 -11.50
N THR A 123 -2.35 -10.30 -11.13
CA THR A 123 -3.70 -9.81 -10.86
C THR A 123 -4.01 -8.54 -11.63
N TYR A 124 -5.25 -8.37 -12.02
CA TYR A 124 -5.69 -7.16 -12.69
C TYR A 124 -7.13 -6.80 -12.36
N LEU A 125 -7.48 -5.56 -12.62
CA LEU A 125 -8.86 -5.06 -12.56
C LEU A 125 -9.41 -5.03 -13.97
N ASP A 126 -10.55 -5.66 -14.21
CA ASP A 126 -11.22 -5.60 -15.50
C ASP A 126 -12.05 -4.32 -15.68
N THR A 127 -12.67 -4.16 -16.85
CA THR A 127 -13.51 -3.01 -17.20
C THR A 127 -14.81 -2.94 -16.40
N ASP A 128 -15.26 -4.05 -15.85
CA ASP A 128 -16.49 -4.16 -15.04
C ASP A 128 -16.18 -3.92 -13.54
N GLY A 129 -14.92 -3.72 -13.20
CA GLY A 129 -14.46 -3.48 -11.85
C GLY A 129 -14.33 -4.75 -11.02
N VAL A 130 -14.12 -5.91 -11.66
CA VAL A 130 -13.85 -7.18 -11.00
C VAL A 130 -12.34 -7.42 -10.92
N LEU A 131 -11.86 -7.85 -9.75
CA LEU A 131 -10.48 -8.28 -9.57
C LEU A 131 -10.31 -9.68 -10.11
N HIS A 132 -9.28 -9.89 -10.90
CA HIS A 132 -8.92 -11.17 -11.50
C HIS A 132 -7.54 -11.62 -11.07
N HIS A 133 -7.32 -12.93 -11.07
CA HIS A 133 -5.99 -13.54 -11.09
C HIS A 133 -5.82 -14.35 -12.37
N ILE A 134 -4.66 -14.21 -13.01
CA ILE A 134 -4.30 -14.94 -14.22
C ILE A 134 -2.90 -15.57 -14.06
N ASP A 135 -2.79 -16.83 -14.43
CA ASP A 135 -1.53 -17.57 -14.51
C ASP A 135 -1.63 -18.67 -15.60
N GLU A 136 -0.69 -19.60 -15.61
CA GLU A 136 -0.67 -20.73 -16.55
C GLU A 136 -1.85 -21.69 -16.41
N THR A 137 -2.59 -21.64 -15.32
CA THR A 137 -3.80 -22.45 -15.09
C THR A 137 -5.07 -21.81 -15.63
N GLY A 138 -5.01 -20.53 -15.94
CA GLY A 138 -6.11 -19.76 -16.52
C GLY A 138 -6.34 -18.42 -15.83
N ASP A 139 -7.50 -17.83 -16.17
CA ASP A 139 -7.97 -16.55 -15.64
C ASP A 139 -9.16 -16.81 -14.72
N VAL A 140 -9.06 -16.33 -13.48
CA VAL A 140 -10.05 -16.53 -12.43
C VAL A 140 -10.58 -15.18 -11.96
N ALA A 141 -11.88 -14.94 -12.16
CA ALA A 141 -12.58 -13.80 -11.58
C ALA A 141 -12.76 -14.03 -10.07
N LEU A 142 -12.40 -13.04 -9.26
CA LEU A 142 -12.38 -13.16 -7.80
C LEU A 142 -13.59 -12.47 -7.16
N PHE A 143 -13.64 -11.16 -7.19
CA PHE A 143 -14.73 -10.37 -6.61
C PHE A 143 -14.70 -8.92 -7.15
N PRO A 144 -15.85 -8.23 -7.14
CA PRO A 144 -15.89 -6.84 -7.56
C PRO A 144 -15.22 -5.90 -6.55
N MET A 145 -14.56 -4.85 -7.04
CA MET A 145 -13.81 -3.89 -6.21
C MET A 145 -14.67 -3.20 -5.14
N GLN A 146 -15.99 -3.16 -5.32
CA GLN A 146 -16.95 -2.60 -4.36
C GLN A 146 -17.00 -3.38 -3.03
N GLU A 147 -16.52 -4.62 -3.03
CA GLU A 147 -16.37 -5.43 -1.82
C GLU A 147 -15.20 -4.97 -0.93
N ILE A 148 -14.30 -4.15 -1.47
CA ILE A 148 -13.21 -3.57 -0.68
C ILE A 148 -13.77 -2.44 0.17
N ARG A 149 -13.86 -2.69 1.47
CA ARG A 149 -14.45 -1.78 2.44
C ARG A 149 -13.75 -0.42 2.55
N ILE A 150 -12.42 -0.41 2.40
CA ILE A 150 -11.62 0.80 2.51
C ILE A 150 -11.66 1.60 1.20
N PRO A 151 -11.93 2.92 1.23
CA PRO A 151 -12.11 3.71 0.04
C PRO A 151 -10.82 3.97 -0.74
N GLY A 152 -10.96 4.23 -2.04
CA GLY A 152 -9.91 4.74 -2.92
C GLY A 152 -9.26 3.67 -3.81
N MET A 153 -9.01 4.08 -5.07
CA MET A 153 -8.42 3.20 -6.08
C MET A 153 -7.01 2.70 -5.72
N HIS A 154 -6.25 3.48 -4.94
CA HIS A 154 -4.97 3.02 -4.41
C HIS A 154 -5.09 1.79 -3.50
N ASN A 155 -6.24 1.63 -2.81
CA ASN A 155 -6.51 0.43 -2.02
C ASN A 155 -6.87 -0.77 -2.92
N VAL A 156 -7.57 -0.55 -4.03
CA VAL A 156 -7.77 -1.60 -5.05
C VAL A 156 -6.41 -2.08 -5.57
N GLU A 157 -5.49 -1.17 -5.91
CA GLU A 157 -4.11 -1.51 -6.30
C GLU A 157 -3.38 -2.31 -5.21
N ASN A 158 -3.51 -1.91 -3.94
CA ASN A 158 -2.93 -2.64 -2.82
C ASN A 158 -3.49 -4.07 -2.72
N PHE A 159 -4.81 -4.25 -2.89
CA PHE A 159 -5.43 -5.58 -2.89
C PHE A 159 -4.94 -6.43 -4.05
N LEU A 160 -4.86 -5.87 -5.27
CA LEU A 160 -4.29 -6.57 -6.42
C LEU A 160 -2.87 -7.06 -6.13
N GLY A 161 -1.99 -6.18 -5.65
CA GLY A 161 -0.62 -6.55 -5.30
C GLY A 161 -0.54 -7.62 -4.19
N VAL A 162 -1.40 -7.53 -3.18
CA VAL A 162 -1.45 -8.52 -2.08
C VAL A 162 -1.95 -9.87 -2.58
N ILE A 163 -3.00 -9.91 -3.40
CA ILE A 163 -3.54 -11.16 -3.97
C ILE A 163 -2.46 -11.84 -4.82
N ALA A 164 -1.76 -11.10 -5.69
CA ALA A 164 -0.65 -11.65 -6.48
C ALA A 164 0.49 -12.21 -5.59
N ALA A 165 0.77 -11.54 -4.47
CA ALA A 165 1.80 -11.98 -3.53
C ALA A 165 1.42 -13.27 -2.78
N LEU A 166 0.13 -13.45 -2.47
CA LEU A 166 -0.38 -14.53 -1.63
C LEU A 166 -1.07 -15.66 -2.40
N TRP A 167 -1.12 -15.56 -3.74
CA TRP A 167 -1.75 -16.59 -4.57
C TRP A 167 -1.12 -17.96 -4.37
N GLY A 168 -1.95 -18.95 -4.07
CA GLY A 168 -1.52 -20.30 -3.76
C GLY A 168 -1.17 -20.53 -2.27
N GLU A 169 -0.99 -19.48 -1.48
CA GLU A 169 -0.75 -19.59 -0.03
C GLU A 169 -2.00 -19.33 0.81
N VAL A 170 -2.92 -18.53 0.27
CA VAL A 170 -4.20 -18.19 0.89
C VAL A 170 -5.31 -18.61 -0.07
N SER A 171 -6.39 -19.20 0.45
CA SER A 171 -7.50 -19.62 -0.40
C SER A 171 -8.22 -18.42 -1.04
N PRO A 172 -8.68 -18.53 -2.30
CA PRO A 172 -9.29 -17.42 -3.02
C PRO A 172 -10.49 -16.78 -2.30
N GLU A 173 -11.28 -17.58 -1.56
CA GLU A 173 -12.46 -17.11 -0.84
C GLU A 173 -12.10 -16.14 0.30
N LEU A 174 -10.93 -16.31 0.91
CA LEU A 174 -10.45 -15.44 1.98
C LEU A 174 -10.10 -14.03 1.47
N PHE A 175 -9.75 -13.86 0.21
CA PHE A 175 -9.47 -12.53 -0.34
C PHE A 175 -10.70 -11.62 -0.26
N CYS A 176 -11.86 -12.12 -0.67
CA CYS A 176 -13.11 -11.36 -0.58
C CYS A 176 -13.54 -11.15 0.88
N THR A 177 -13.41 -12.17 1.73
CA THR A 177 -13.75 -12.07 3.15
C THR A 177 -12.96 -10.96 3.84
N VAL A 178 -11.64 -10.96 3.67
CA VAL A 178 -10.78 -9.92 4.27
C VAL A 178 -11.05 -8.55 3.64
N ALA A 179 -11.36 -8.48 2.33
CA ALA A 179 -11.71 -7.22 1.68
C ALA A 179 -12.93 -6.54 2.31
N ARG A 180 -13.95 -7.31 2.67
CA ARG A 180 -15.17 -6.83 3.35
C ARG A 180 -14.93 -6.45 4.81
N GLU A 181 -14.06 -7.15 5.50
CA GLU A 181 -13.83 -6.98 6.94
C GLU A 181 -12.76 -5.95 7.27
N PHE A 182 -11.75 -5.80 6.42
CA PHE A 182 -10.62 -4.91 6.69
C PHE A 182 -11.05 -3.45 6.72
N ALA A 183 -11.05 -2.87 7.92
CA ALA A 183 -11.50 -1.50 8.16
C ALA A 183 -10.43 -0.43 7.87
N GLY A 184 -9.24 -0.83 7.42
CA GLY A 184 -8.12 0.08 7.17
C GLY A 184 -7.08 0.08 8.30
N VAL A 185 -6.22 1.07 8.27
CA VAL A 185 -5.18 1.33 9.27
C VAL A 185 -5.53 2.61 10.00
N GLU A 186 -5.32 2.63 11.30
CA GLU A 186 -5.53 3.84 12.12
C GLU A 186 -4.86 5.06 11.48
N HIS A 187 -5.54 6.19 11.54
CA HIS A 187 -5.09 7.48 11.03
C HIS A 187 -4.90 7.58 9.51
N ARG A 188 -5.32 6.57 8.72
CA ARG A 188 -5.22 6.56 7.26
C ARG A 188 -6.59 6.37 6.61
N ILE A 189 -7.26 7.49 6.30
CA ILE A 189 -8.66 7.53 5.82
C ILE A 189 -9.54 6.62 6.70
N GLU A 190 -9.23 6.63 7.98
CA GLU A 190 -9.89 5.80 8.99
C GLU A 190 -11.32 6.31 9.21
N PHE A 191 -12.31 5.45 8.99
CA PHE A 191 -13.68 5.78 9.33
C PHE A 191 -13.83 5.84 10.85
N VAL A 192 -14.16 7.03 11.38
CA VAL A 192 -14.29 7.25 12.82
C VAL A 192 -15.74 7.03 13.27
N ARG A 193 -16.68 7.71 12.62
CA ARG A 193 -18.11 7.62 12.94
C ARG A 193 -18.98 8.29 11.89
N GLU A 194 -20.28 8.04 11.97
CA GLU A 194 -21.31 8.84 11.31
C GLU A 194 -22.12 9.61 12.37
N LEU A 195 -22.31 10.89 12.14
CA LEU A 195 -23.10 11.77 13.01
C LEU A 195 -23.98 12.65 12.13
N ASP A 196 -25.29 12.59 12.35
CA ASP A 196 -26.30 13.35 11.60
C ASP A 196 -26.19 13.19 10.08
N GLY A 197 -25.87 11.97 9.60
CA GLY A 197 -25.70 11.66 8.19
C GLY A 197 -24.33 12.08 7.61
N VAL A 198 -23.45 12.67 8.42
CA VAL A 198 -22.10 13.06 8.03
C VAL A 198 -21.11 11.99 8.49
N LYS A 199 -20.35 11.46 7.53
CA LYS A 199 -19.27 10.49 7.81
C LYS A 199 -17.97 11.22 8.12
N TRP A 200 -17.36 10.85 9.23
CA TRP A 200 -16.10 11.44 9.71
C TRP A 200 -14.94 10.45 9.47
N TYR A 201 -13.88 10.95 8.89
CA TYR A 201 -12.67 10.18 8.61
C TYR A 201 -11.46 10.85 9.22
N ASN A 202 -10.55 10.06 9.77
CA ASN A 202 -9.26 10.49 10.29
C ASN A 202 -8.15 10.11 9.29
N ASP A 203 -7.49 11.12 8.73
CA ASP A 203 -6.34 10.95 7.81
C ASP A 203 -5.13 11.75 8.31
N SER A 204 -4.95 11.81 9.62
CA SER A 204 -3.90 12.62 10.26
C SER A 204 -2.47 12.19 9.89
N ILE A 205 -2.29 10.97 9.35
CA ILE A 205 -1.00 10.51 8.81
C ILE A 205 -0.65 11.17 7.47
N ALA A 206 -1.62 11.77 6.77
CA ALA A 206 -1.41 12.49 5.52
C ALA A 206 -0.77 13.86 5.77
N SER A 207 0.47 13.86 6.21
CA SER A 207 1.22 15.04 6.64
C SER A 207 2.01 15.70 5.51
N ASN A 208 1.66 15.44 4.24
CA ASN A 208 2.21 16.12 3.06
C ASN A 208 1.16 16.22 1.93
N PRO A 209 1.31 17.16 0.98
CA PRO A 209 0.34 17.39 -0.08
C PRO A 209 -0.02 16.15 -0.89
N THR A 210 0.96 15.36 -1.31
CA THR A 210 0.74 14.16 -2.14
C THR A 210 -0.20 13.15 -1.46
N ARG A 211 -0.03 12.93 -0.15
CA ARG A 211 -0.89 12.02 0.61
C ARG A 211 -2.30 12.59 0.80
N THR A 212 -2.39 13.90 1.10
CA THR A 212 -3.68 14.58 1.24
C THR A 212 -4.46 14.52 -0.07
N ILE A 213 -3.82 14.79 -1.21
CA ILE A 213 -4.42 14.69 -2.54
C ILE A 213 -4.96 13.27 -2.79
N ALA A 214 -4.17 12.23 -2.50
CA ALA A 214 -4.63 10.84 -2.64
C ALA A 214 -5.86 10.55 -1.76
N GLY A 215 -5.92 11.15 -0.56
CA GLY A 215 -7.08 11.09 0.34
C GLY A 215 -8.31 11.76 -0.30
N LEU A 216 -8.17 12.93 -0.89
CA LEU A 216 -9.26 13.65 -1.57
C LEU A 216 -9.86 12.82 -2.71
N TYR A 217 -9.02 12.22 -3.54
CA TYR A 217 -9.44 11.35 -4.65
C TYR A 217 -10.05 10.01 -4.21
N SER A 218 -10.02 9.69 -2.92
CA SER A 218 -10.65 8.46 -2.40
C SER A 218 -12.17 8.56 -2.28
N PHE A 219 -12.73 9.74 -2.51
CA PHE A 219 -14.16 10.00 -2.38
C PHE A 219 -14.74 10.61 -3.66
N ASN A 220 -15.93 10.13 -4.06
CA ASN A 220 -16.65 10.62 -5.24
C ASN A 220 -17.61 11.79 -4.92
N GLN A 221 -17.40 12.46 -3.80
CA GLN A 221 -18.25 13.56 -3.34
C GLN A 221 -17.40 14.69 -2.76
N LYS A 222 -17.99 15.88 -2.66
CA LYS A 222 -17.36 17.01 -2.00
C LYS A 222 -17.11 16.73 -0.52
N LEU A 223 -15.95 17.13 -0.04
CA LEU A 223 -15.51 16.90 1.33
C LEU A 223 -15.42 18.20 2.12
N CYS A 224 -15.74 18.15 3.40
CA CYS A 224 -15.34 19.17 4.35
C CYS A 224 -13.98 18.76 4.93
N ILE A 225 -12.95 19.58 4.71
CA ILE A 225 -11.59 19.28 5.08
C ILE A 225 -11.22 20.08 6.33
N ILE A 226 -10.75 19.39 7.37
CA ILE A 226 -10.16 20.01 8.55
C ILE A 226 -8.66 19.72 8.46
N ALA A 227 -7.86 20.75 8.24
CA ALA A 227 -6.43 20.65 8.09
C ALA A 227 -5.70 21.60 9.05
N GLY A 228 -4.50 21.22 9.46
CA GLY A 228 -3.65 22.02 10.34
C GLY A 228 -2.51 21.20 10.90
N GLY A 229 -1.63 21.83 11.66
CA GLY A 229 -0.50 21.19 12.30
C GLY A 229 0.78 22.01 12.16
N TYR A 230 1.90 21.37 12.44
CA TYR A 230 3.23 21.98 12.38
C TYR A 230 3.66 22.17 10.91
N ASP A 231 4.17 23.38 10.60
CA ASP A 231 4.72 23.67 9.28
C ASP A 231 6.08 22.94 9.08
N LYS A 232 6.10 22.00 8.14
CA LYS A 232 7.29 21.22 7.76
C LYS A 232 8.14 21.92 6.68
N GLN A 233 7.80 23.16 6.32
CA GLN A 233 8.46 23.94 5.26
C GLN A 233 8.48 23.24 3.90
N ILE A 234 7.40 22.51 3.58
CA ILE A 234 7.20 21.86 2.29
C ILE A 234 6.25 22.69 1.42
N PRO A 235 6.40 22.68 0.09
CA PRO A 235 5.51 23.42 -0.80
C PRO A 235 4.11 22.80 -0.80
N TYR A 236 3.08 23.63 -0.61
CA TYR A 236 1.66 23.24 -0.62
C TYR A 236 0.93 23.68 -1.91
N ASP A 237 1.65 24.27 -2.88
CA ASP A 237 1.07 24.84 -4.10
C ASP A 237 0.20 23.84 -4.87
N ALA A 238 0.59 22.57 -4.93
CA ALA A 238 -0.16 21.52 -5.60
C ALA A 238 -1.48 21.18 -4.88
N LEU A 239 -1.61 21.44 -3.59
CA LEU A 239 -2.78 21.06 -2.79
C LEU A 239 -3.93 22.07 -2.96
N GLY A 240 -3.64 23.35 -3.16
CA GLY A 240 -4.65 24.40 -3.25
C GLY A 240 -5.73 24.14 -4.31
N PRO A 241 -5.37 23.89 -5.59
CA PRO A 241 -6.33 23.55 -6.63
C PRO A 241 -7.19 22.33 -6.29
N GLU A 242 -6.60 21.29 -5.74
CA GLU A 242 -7.29 20.05 -5.39
C GLU A 242 -8.30 20.25 -4.25
N ILE A 243 -7.98 21.09 -3.27
CA ILE A 243 -8.93 21.46 -2.23
C ILE A 243 -10.13 22.22 -2.82
N VAL A 244 -9.91 23.08 -3.80
CA VAL A 244 -11.01 23.81 -4.46
C VAL A 244 -11.87 22.85 -5.27
N GLU A 245 -11.27 21.88 -5.96
CA GLU A 245 -12.00 20.92 -6.77
C GLU A 245 -12.79 19.91 -5.92
N HIS A 246 -12.18 19.35 -4.89
CA HIS A 246 -12.76 18.29 -4.07
C HIS A 246 -13.42 18.79 -2.78
N GLY A 247 -13.10 20.01 -2.33
CA GLY A 247 -13.63 20.58 -1.10
C GLY A 247 -15.02 21.17 -1.27
N GLY A 248 -15.91 20.90 -0.32
CA GLY A 248 -17.20 21.58 -0.13
C GLY A 248 -17.13 22.65 0.97
N GLY A 249 -16.04 22.69 1.72
CA GLY A 249 -15.70 23.63 2.78
C GLY A 249 -14.39 23.22 3.43
N ALA A 250 -13.60 24.19 3.88
CA ALA A 250 -12.35 23.95 4.58
C ALA A 250 -12.39 24.65 5.94
N GLY A 251 -11.98 23.94 6.99
CA GLY A 251 -11.77 24.48 8.33
C GLY A 251 -10.34 24.24 8.77
N GLU A 252 -9.71 25.23 9.40
CA GLU A 252 -8.39 25.10 10.01
C GLU A 252 -8.51 24.46 11.40
N ALA A 253 -7.73 23.41 11.65
CA ALA A 253 -7.63 22.86 13.01
C ALA A 253 -6.78 23.81 13.88
N ALA A 254 -7.19 24.02 15.13
CA ALA A 254 -6.42 24.83 16.07
C ALA A 254 -5.04 24.20 16.30
N ASP A 255 -4.00 25.00 16.20
CA ASP A 255 -2.65 24.61 16.59
C ASP A 255 -2.61 24.44 18.12
N PRO A 256 -2.39 23.22 18.65
CA PRO A 256 -2.35 22.98 20.10
C PRO A 256 -1.18 23.69 20.81
N HIS A 257 -0.20 24.20 20.06
CA HIS A 257 0.96 24.93 20.57
C HIS A 257 0.88 26.45 20.34
N ARG A 258 -0.21 26.95 19.74
CA ARG A 258 -0.42 28.37 19.58
C ARG A 258 -0.83 28.98 20.92
N PRO A 259 -0.07 29.92 21.51
CA PRO A 259 -0.47 30.54 22.76
C PRO A 259 -1.81 31.27 22.52
N HIS A 260 -2.79 31.00 23.35
CA HIS A 260 -4.06 31.73 23.37
C HIS A 260 -3.74 33.21 23.57
N ARG A 261 -4.07 34.03 22.57
CA ARG A 261 -4.04 35.49 22.70
C ARG A 261 -5.32 35.95 23.34
#